data_beb7989e66225774a0d60ba989354c1f
#
_entry.id   beb7989e66225774a0d60ba989354c1f
#
_cell.length_a   1.000
_cell.length_b   1.000
_cell.length_c   1.000
_cell.angle_alpha   90.00
_cell.angle_beta   90.00
_cell.angle_gamma   90.00
#
_symmetry.space_group_name_H-M   'P 1'
#
loop_
_entity.id
_entity.type
_entity.pdbx_description
1 polymer ?
#
loop_
_entity_poly.entity_id
_entity_poly.type
_entity_poly.pdbx_seq_one_letter_code
_entity_poly.pdbx_strand_id
1 'polypeptide(L)'
;DYDMLISSVVTANTGEPVWFLKQYWGTGAEANGSGFSNPRFDELLALGESANDPVVRRNAVINAQQLMLDDSIALFLGYPKINIVGNNNIDGIKISPSEYYIITKDLKRK
;
A
#
# COMPACT_ATOMS: atom_id res chain seq x y z
N ASP A 1 -22.77 -6.65 6.35
CA ASP A 1 -23.15 -5.22 6.27
C ASP A 1 -22.40 -4.47 7.35
N TYR A 2 -21.67 -3.42 7.01
CA TYR A 2 -20.89 -2.61 7.96
C TYR A 2 -20.80 -1.17 7.45
N ASP A 3 -20.84 -0.21 8.37
CA ASP A 3 -20.70 1.22 8.08
C ASP A 3 -19.23 1.68 8.16
N MET A 4 -18.40 0.93 8.90
CA MET A 4 -16.97 1.22 9.07
C MET A 4 -16.16 -0.06 9.05
N LEU A 5 -14.99 0.00 8.39
CA LEU A 5 -14.02 -1.10 8.35
C LEU A 5 -12.63 -0.58 8.77
N ILE A 6 -11.99 -1.27 9.70
CA ILE A 6 -10.56 -1.07 9.98
C ILE A 6 -9.79 -2.16 9.25
N SER A 7 -8.87 -1.76 8.40
CA SER A 7 -8.05 -2.67 7.60
C SER A 7 -6.58 -2.30 7.70
N SER A 8 -5.71 -3.30 7.58
CA SER A 8 -4.26 -3.11 7.41
C SER A 8 -3.87 -3.63 6.04
N VAL A 9 -3.20 -2.80 5.26
CA VAL A 9 -2.85 -3.10 3.88
C VAL A 9 -1.36 -2.90 3.66
N VAL A 10 -0.75 -3.81 2.90
CA VAL A 10 0.65 -3.68 2.47
C VAL A 10 0.74 -2.72 1.31
N THR A 11 1.42 -1.60 1.53
CA THR A 11 1.50 -0.51 0.54
C THR A 11 2.69 -0.63 -0.42
N ALA A 12 3.70 -1.42 -0.06
CA ALA A 12 4.99 -1.43 -0.74
C ALA A 12 5.25 -2.70 -1.57
N ASN A 13 4.21 -3.42 -1.99
CA ASN A 13 4.35 -4.69 -2.73
C ASN A 13 5.30 -4.59 -3.93
N THR A 14 5.20 -3.51 -4.69
CA THR A 14 5.99 -3.29 -5.90
C THR A 14 6.95 -2.11 -5.76
N GLY A 15 6.87 -1.36 -4.66
CA GLY A 15 7.52 -0.05 -4.52
C GLY A 15 6.90 1.04 -5.40
N GLU A 16 5.80 0.76 -6.09
CA GLU A 16 5.11 1.67 -6.99
C GLU A 16 3.79 2.17 -6.36
N PRO A 17 3.73 3.43 -5.92
CA PRO A 17 2.58 3.94 -5.20
C PRO A 17 1.31 4.02 -6.07
N VAL A 18 1.42 4.21 -7.37
CA VAL A 18 0.27 4.26 -8.29
C VAL A 18 -0.50 2.95 -8.25
N TRP A 19 0.21 1.81 -8.28
CA TRP A 19 -0.41 0.50 -8.20
C TRP A 19 -1.28 0.37 -6.94
N PHE A 20 -0.74 0.77 -5.78
CA PHE A 20 -1.45 0.71 -4.51
C PHE A 20 -2.70 1.58 -4.51
N LEU A 21 -2.58 2.85 -4.94
CA LEU A 21 -3.70 3.78 -5.00
C LEU A 21 -4.80 3.28 -5.93
N LYS A 22 -4.42 2.77 -7.10
CA LYS A 22 -5.37 2.25 -8.10
C LYS A 22 -6.12 1.03 -7.59
N GLN A 23 -5.41 0.10 -6.95
CA GLN A 23 -6.00 -1.15 -6.46
C GLN A 23 -7.05 -0.93 -5.37
N TYR A 24 -6.83 0.02 -4.46
CA TYR A 24 -7.67 0.20 -3.28
C TYR A 24 -8.66 1.36 -3.38
N TRP A 25 -8.44 2.33 -4.27
CA TRP A 25 -9.29 3.52 -4.40
C TRP A 25 -9.63 3.91 -5.84
N GLY A 26 -9.07 3.27 -6.85
CA GLY A 26 -9.46 3.50 -8.24
C GLY A 26 -10.96 3.20 -8.45
N THR A 27 -11.61 3.98 -9.30
CA THR A 27 -13.03 3.78 -9.60
C THR A 27 -13.26 2.36 -10.14
N GLY A 28 -14.13 1.60 -9.48
CA GLY A 28 -14.48 0.23 -9.86
C GLY A 28 -13.40 -0.80 -9.56
N ALA A 29 -12.32 -0.47 -8.85
CA ALA A 29 -11.34 -1.45 -8.43
C ALA A 29 -11.94 -2.46 -7.43
N GLU A 30 -11.59 -3.73 -7.58
CA GLU A 30 -12.15 -4.84 -6.78
C GLU A 30 -11.92 -4.66 -5.27
N ALA A 31 -10.75 -4.12 -4.89
CA ALA A 31 -10.42 -3.87 -3.49
C ALA A 31 -10.89 -2.51 -2.96
N ASN A 32 -11.61 -1.72 -3.76
CA ASN A 32 -12.17 -0.45 -3.36
C ASN A 32 -13.43 -0.64 -2.49
N GLY A 33 -13.22 -1.01 -1.23
CA GLY A 33 -14.31 -1.24 -0.28
C GLY A 33 -15.04 0.03 0.18
N SER A 34 -14.48 1.21 -0.08
CA SER A 34 -15.09 2.51 0.25
C SER A 34 -16.15 2.96 -0.76
N GLY A 35 -16.15 2.38 -1.98
CA GLY A 35 -16.97 2.87 -3.08
C GLY A 35 -16.54 4.24 -3.61
N PHE A 36 -15.33 4.71 -3.25
CA PHE A 36 -14.80 5.98 -3.75
C PHE A 36 -14.75 6.00 -5.27
N SER A 37 -15.19 7.11 -5.87
CA SER A 37 -15.15 7.32 -7.30
C SER A 37 -14.93 8.80 -7.59
N ASN A 38 -13.79 9.11 -8.19
CA ASN A 38 -13.44 10.48 -8.55
C ASN A 38 -12.66 10.47 -9.87
N PRO A 39 -13.26 10.98 -10.98
CA PRO A 39 -12.61 10.99 -12.29
C PRO A 39 -11.24 11.70 -12.29
N ARG A 40 -11.09 12.75 -11.49
CA ARG A 40 -9.83 13.48 -11.39
C ARG A 40 -8.74 12.64 -10.72
N PHE A 41 -9.11 11.83 -9.74
CA PHE A 41 -8.22 10.87 -9.11
C PHE A 41 -7.74 9.84 -10.13
N ASP A 42 -8.65 9.25 -10.90
CA ASP A 42 -8.31 8.26 -11.92
C ASP A 42 -7.42 8.84 -13.03
N GLU A 43 -7.65 10.08 -13.46
CA GLU A 43 -6.77 10.79 -14.41
C GLU A 43 -5.35 10.97 -13.86
N LEU A 44 -5.21 11.31 -12.57
CA LEU A 44 -3.91 11.47 -11.93
C LEU A 44 -3.18 10.13 -11.83
N LEU A 45 -3.89 9.04 -11.55
CA LEU A 45 -3.30 7.70 -11.56
C LEU A 45 -2.83 7.30 -12.96
N ALA A 46 -3.65 7.55 -13.99
CA ALA A 46 -3.27 7.28 -15.38
C ALA A 46 -2.05 8.10 -15.80
N LEU A 47 -1.96 9.36 -15.39
CA LEU A 47 -0.79 10.21 -15.61
C LEU A 47 0.44 9.65 -14.89
N GLY A 48 0.29 9.21 -13.63
CA GLY A 48 1.36 8.60 -12.86
C GLY A 48 1.88 7.29 -13.47
N GLU A 49 1.02 6.51 -14.13
CA GLU A 49 1.42 5.29 -14.84
C GLU A 49 2.15 5.58 -16.15
N SER A 50 1.67 6.55 -16.92
CA SER A 50 2.12 6.77 -18.31
C SER A 50 3.26 7.76 -18.49
N ALA A 51 3.45 8.69 -17.53
CA ALA A 51 4.48 9.73 -17.66
C ALA A 51 5.89 9.15 -17.61
N ASN A 52 6.73 9.53 -18.55
CA ASN A 52 8.16 9.17 -18.58
C ASN A 52 9.00 10.03 -17.63
N ASP A 53 8.56 11.26 -17.35
CA ASP A 53 9.24 12.18 -16.44
C ASP A 53 8.96 11.80 -14.97
N PRO A 54 9.99 11.47 -14.18
CA PRO A 54 9.83 11.12 -12.76
C PRO A 54 9.19 12.23 -11.92
N VAL A 55 9.40 13.50 -12.28
CA VAL A 55 8.81 14.63 -11.56
C VAL A 55 7.31 14.71 -11.82
N VAL A 56 6.89 14.49 -13.05
CA VAL A 56 5.47 14.44 -13.43
C VAL A 56 4.79 13.28 -12.73
N ARG A 57 5.38 12.09 -12.73
CA ARG A 57 4.87 10.91 -12.04
C ARG A 57 4.68 11.17 -10.54
N ARG A 58 5.73 11.67 -9.89
CA ARG A 58 5.69 12.00 -8.47
C ARG A 58 4.58 13.00 -8.13
N ASN A 59 4.47 14.07 -8.91
CA ASN A 59 3.46 15.11 -8.67
C ASN A 59 2.04 14.56 -8.89
N ALA A 60 1.83 13.72 -9.88
CA ALA A 60 0.54 13.07 -10.11
C ALA A 60 0.11 12.23 -8.89
N VAL A 61 1.03 11.43 -8.34
CA VAL A 61 0.78 10.62 -7.15
C VAL A 61 0.50 11.48 -5.91
N ILE A 62 1.26 12.54 -5.70
CA ILE A 62 1.04 13.47 -4.56
C ILE A 62 -0.34 14.12 -4.67
N ASN A 63 -0.71 14.60 -5.86
CA ASN A 63 -2.01 15.22 -6.09
C ASN A 63 -3.17 14.23 -5.92
N ALA A 64 -3.00 12.98 -6.35
CA ALA A 64 -3.99 11.93 -6.12
C ALA A 64 -4.19 11.67 -4.61
N GLN A 65 -3.11 11.57 -3.84
CA GLN A 65 -3.19 11.41 -2.38
C GLN A 65 -3.85 12.63 -1.72
N GLN A 66 -3.57 13.85 -2.19
CA GLN A 66 -4.21 15.04 -1.66
C GLN A 66 -5.72 15.02 -1.87
N LEU A 67 -6.21 14.60 -3.04
CA LEU A 67 -7.65 14.43 -3.29
C LEU A 67 -8.29 13.44 -2.32
N MET A 68 -7.60 12.34 -2.02
CA MET A 68 -8.11 11.38 -1.03
C MET A 68 -8.27 11.99 0.37
N LEU A 69 -7.32 12.81 0.77
CA LEU A 69 -7.36 13.51 2.07
C LEU A 69 -8.47 14.57 2.09
N ASP A 70 -8.60 15.34 1.01
CA ASP A 70 -9.59 16.41 0.89
C ASP A 70 -11.03 15.84 0.89
N ASP A 71 -11.24 14.70 0.23
CA ASP A 71 -12.51 13.98 0.19
C ASP A 71 -12.78 13.13 1.45
N SER A 72 -11.81 13.06 2.37
CA SER A 72 -11.90 12.32 3.64
C SER A 72 -12.36 10.85 3.48
N ILE A 73 -11.89 10.18 2.43
CA ILE A 73 -12.33 8.82 2.05
C ILE A 73 -11.86 7.74 3.01
N ALA A 74 -10.80 8.02 3.75
CA ALA A 74 -10.22 7.11 4.73
C ALA A 74 -9.52 7.86 5.86
N LEU A 75 -9.54 7.28 7.04
CA LEU A 75 -8.77 7.75 8.19
C LEU A 75 -7.47 6.93 8.30
N PHE A 76 -6.34 7.55 8.01
CA PHE A 76 -5.03 6.92 8.07
C PHE A 76 -4.52 6.91 9.52
N LEU A 77 -4.68 5.79 10.22
CA LEU A 77 -4.41 5.66 11.65
C LEU A 77 -2.91 5.52 11.97
N GLY A 78 -2.14 4.88 11.10
CA GLY A 78 -0.71 4.67 11.32
C GLY A 78 -0.15 3.45 10.61
N TYR A 79 1.10 3.14 10.94
CA TYR A 79 1.83 1.99 10.39
C TYR A 79 2.08 0.97 11.51
N PRO A 80 1.50 -0.24 11.43
CA PRO A 80 1.77 -1.28 12.41
C PRO A 80 3.23 -1.75 12.33
N LYS A 81 3.79 -2.16 13.47
CA LYS A 81 5.11 -2.80 13.49
C LYS A 81 4.98 -4.24 13.00
N ILE A 82 5.91 -4.67 12.17
CA ILE A 82 6.05 -6.08 11.78
C ILE A 82 6.71 -6.82 12.94
N ASN A 83 6.06 -7.89 13.41
CA ASN A 83 6.59 -8.76 14.44
C ASN A 83 6.71 -10.18 13.88
N ILE A 84 7.84 -10.82 14.14
CA ILE A 84 8.05 -12.23 13.82
C ILE A 84 8.15 -13.00 15.13
N VAL A 85 7.31 -14.01 15.28
CA VAL A 85 7.35 -14.93 16.41
C VAL A 85 7.94 -16.26 15.94
N GLY A 86 8.96 -16.74 16.60
CA GLY A 86 9.63 -18.00 16.28
C GLY A 86 9.85 -18.87 17.52
N ASN A 87 10.00 -20.18 17.31
CA ASN A 87 10.37 -21.10 18.36
C ASN A 87 11.83 -20.86 18.75
N ASN A 88 12.16 -21.03 20.04
CA ASN A 88 13.53 -20.91 20.59
C ASN A 88 14.56 -21.86 19.94
N ASN A 89 14.10 -22.90 19.26
CA ASN A 89 14.94 -23.85 18.52
C ASN A 89 15.33 -23.37 17.13
N ILE A 90 14.91 -22.17 16.73
CA ILE A 90 15.20 -21.57 15.43
C ILE A 90 16.14 -20.40 15.65
N ASP A 91 17.18 -20.35 14.83
CA ASP A 91 18.17 -19.28 14.80
C ASP A 91 18.18 -18.60 13.43
N GLY A 92 18.73 -17.38 13.35
CA GLY A 92 18.86 -16.65 12.09
C GLY A 92 17.60 -15.95 11.62
N ILE A 93 16.58 -15.80 12.48
CA ILE A 93 15.38 -15.00 12.16
C ILE A 93 15.79 -13.54 12.04
N LYS A 94 15.53 -12.95 10.88
CA LYS A 94 15.75 -11.51 10.62
C LYS A 94 14.49 -10.88 10.09
N ILE A 95 14.15 -9.70 10.61
CA ILE A 95 13.05 -8.90 10.08
C ILE A 95 13.57 -8.13 8.86
N SER A 96 12.96 -8.38 7.71
CA SER A 96 13.18 -7.59 6.50
C SER A 96 12.20 -6.41 6.45
N PRO A 97 12.57 -5.27 5.86
CA PRO A 97 11.62 -4.20 5.54
C PRO A 97 10.47 -4.67 4.64
N SER A 98 10.71 -5.73 3.86
CA SER A 98 9.68 -6.43 3.09
C SER A 98 9.24 -7.68 3.83
N GLU A 99 7.95 -7.80 4.11
CA GLU A 99 7.36 -8.96 4.81
C GLU A 99 7.46 -10.28 4.02
N TYR A 100 7.83 -10.22 2.74
CA TYR A 100 7.99 -11.40 1.88
C TYR A 100 9.26 -12.20 2.12
N TYR A 101 10.27 -11.62 2.77
CA TYR A 101 11.60 -12.23 2.95
C TYR A 101 11.86 -12.64 4.38
N ILE A 102 10.97 -13.47 4.93
CA ILE A 102 11.12 -14.03 6.29
C ILE A 102 12.08 -15.24 6.28
N ILE A 103 12.02 -16.05 5.22
CA ILE A 103 12.86 -17.25 5.08
C ILE A 103 14.13 -16.88 4.33
N THR A 104 15.25 -16.94 4.99
CA THR A 104 16.57 -16.65 4.44
C THR A 104 17.50 -17.87 4.59
N LYS A 105 18.64 -17.86 3.89
CA LYS A 105 19.69 -18.90 4.02
C LYS A 105 20.27 -19.02 5.44
N ASP A 106 20.09 -17.98 6.26
CA ASP A 106 20.61 -17.93 7.63
C ASP A 106 19.66 -18.63 8.63
N LEU A 107 18.42 -18.92 8.21
CA LEU A 107 17.45 -19.60 9.04
C LEU A 107 17.84 -21.06 9.22
N LYS A 108 18.07 -21.47 10.46
CA LYS A 108 18.47 -22.84 10.79
C LYS A 108 17.87 -23.29 12.11
N ARG A 109 17.76 -24.59 12.27
CA ARG A 109 17.45 -25.22 13.55
C ARG A 109 18.72 -25.23 14.42
N LYS A 110 18.59 -24.88 15.68
CA LYS A 110 19.65 -25.04 16.69
C LYS A 110 19.94 -26.50 16.95
#